data_15951f59c8b165bea2a196893c108063
#
_entry.id   15951f59c8b165bea2a196893c108063
#
_cell.length_a   1.000
_cell.length_b   1.000
_cell.length_c   1.000
_cell.angle_alpha   90.00
_cell.angle_beta   90.00
_cell.angle_gamma   90.00
#
_symmetry.space_group_name_H-M   'P 1'
#
loop_
_entity.id
_entity.type
_entity.pdbx_description
1 polymer ?
#
loop_
_entity_poly.entity_id
_entity_poly.type
_entity_poly.pdbx_seq_one_letter_code
_entity_poly.pdbx_strand_id
1 'polypeptide(L)'
;MAESYLTVVAEITAKPGREEELRGLLTSVVPLVRAEEGCIQYDLHVSTKDPASFVFVENWKDADALKSHAGSEHMKSFGARAADLLGGAPRILTYTKIA
;
A
#
# COMPACT_ATOMS: atom_id res chain seq x y z
N MET A 1 3.45 -19.59 20.40
CA MET A 1 4.48 -18.96 19.58
C MET A 1 3.90 -17.75 18.88
N ALA A 2 4.61 -16.65 18.89
CA ALA A 2 4.14 -15.45 18.22
C ALA A 2 4.19 -15.61 16.70
N GLU A 3 3.24 -14.99 16.01
CA GLU A 3 3.26 -14.94 14.57
C GLU A 3 4.47 -14.14 14.10
N SER A 4 5.16 -14.65 13.08
CA SER A 4 6.35 -14.01 12.53
C SER A 4 6.05 -13.29 11.23
N TYR A 5 4.96 -12.56 11.16
CA TYR A 5 4.66 -11.77 9.99
C TYR A 5 5.00 -10.30 10.21
N LEU A 6 5.16 -9.60 9.11
CA LEU A 6 5.51 -8.18 9.10
C LEU A 6 4.28 -7.36 8.77
N THR A 7 4.00 -6.35 9.57
CA THR A 7 2.89 -5.42 9.32
C THR A 7 3.43 -4.14 8.69
N VAL A 8 2.75 -3.65 7.67
CA VAL A 8 3.11 -2.40 6.99
C VAL A 8 1.92 -1.47 7.01
N VAL A 9 2.18 -0.20 7.30
CA VAL A 9 1.21 0.88 7.12
C VAL A 9 1.79 1.83 6.08
N ALA A 10 1.11 1.96 4.95
CA ALA A 10 1.55 2.84 3.86
C ALA A 10 0.60 4.03 3.77
N GLU A 11 1.11 5.23 4.04
CA GLU A 11 0.34 6.47 4.00
C GLU A 11 0.58 7.17 2.66
N ILE A 12 -0.51 7.45 1.94
CA ILE A 12 -0.45 8.00 0.59
C ILE A 12 -1.42 9.18 0.49
N THR A 13 -0.94 10.31 -0.02
CA THR A 13 -1.76 11.52 -0.15
C THR A 13 -1.86 11.92 -1.62
N ALA A 14 -3.07 12.27 -2.06
CA ALA A 14 -3.31 12.76 -3.40
C ALA A 14 -3.03 14.26 -3.52
N LYS A 15 -2.59 14.69 -4.71
CA LYS A 15 -2.59 16.10 -5.05
C LYS A 15 -4.00 16.66 -5.01
N PRO A 16 -4.19 17.94 -4.66
CA PRO A 16 -5.50 18.57 -4.75
C PRO A 16 -6.11 18.41 -6.14
N GLY A 17 -7.37 17.98 -6.18
CA GLY A 17 -8.08 17.74 -7.42
C GLY A 17 -7.85 16.39 -8.07
N ARG A 18 -6.93 15.56 -7.53
CA ARG A 18 -6.61 14.25 -8.10
C ARG A 18 -7.05 13.09 -7.19
N GLU A 19 -7.88 13.36 -6.21
CA GLU A 19 -8.29 12.39 -5.19
C GLU A 19 -8.99 11.18 -5.78
N GLU A 20 -9.96 11.40 -6.66
CA GLU A 20 -10.73 10.32 -7.26
C GLU A 20 -9.87 9.47 -8.21
N GLU A 21 -8.99 10.11 -8.94
CA GLU A 21 -8.09 9.44 -9.87
C GLU A 21 -7.12 8.54 -9.11
N LEU A 22 -6.54 9.04 -8.03
CA LEU A 22 -5.65 8.24 -7.19
C LEU A 22 -6.41 7.10 -6.52
N ARG A 23 -7.62 7.37 -6.01
CA ARG A 23 -8.45 6.33 -5.41
C ARG A 23 -8.69 5.17 -6.36
N GLY A 24 -9.00 5.47 -7.62
CA GLY A 24 -9.21 4.44 -8.64
C GLY A 24 -7.95 3.63 -8.91
N LEU A 25 -6.80 4.30 -9.01
CA LEU A 25 -5.53 3.63 -9.24
C LEU A 25 -5.14 2.74 -8.05
N LEU A 26 -5.27 3.26 -6.82
CA LEU A 26 -4.98 2.48 -5.60
C LEU A 26 -5.89 1.26 -5.49
N THR A 27 -7.17 1.43 -5.79
CA THR A 27 -8.13 0.32 -5.77
C THR A 27 -7.76 -0.75 -6.79
N SER A 28 -7.30 -0.34 -7.97
CA SER A 28 -6.99 -1.27 -9.06
C SER A 28 -5.80 -2.18 -8.76
N VAL A 29 -4.88 -1.76 -7.89
CA VAL A 29 -3.71 -2.57 -7.56
C VAL A 29 -4.00 -3.65 -6.51
N VAL A 30 -5.06 -3.48 -5.74
CA VAL A 30 -5.37 -4.37 -4.61
C VAL A 30 -5.45 -5.84 -5.00
N PRO A 31 -6.25 -6.26 -6.01
CA PRO A 31 -6.32 -7.68 -6.33
C PRO A 31 -4.99 -8.25 -6.84
N LEU A 32 -4.18 -7.44 -7.51
CA LEU A 32 -2.87 -7.85 -7.99
C LEU A 32 -1.92 -8.13 -6.84
N VAL A 33 -1.95 -7.29 -5.81
CA VAL A 33 -1.12 -7.47 -4.63
C VAL A 33 -1.58 -8.66 -3.80
N ARG A 34 -2.90 -8.81 -3.63
CA ARG A 34 -3.45 -9.94 -2.88
C ARG A 34 -3.11 -11.30 -3.50
N ALA A 35 -2.83 -11.34 -4.79
CA ALA A 35 -2.42 -12.55 -5.48
C ALA A 35 -0.93 -12.88 -5.28
N GLU A 36 -0.15 -11.98 -4.69
CA GLU A 36 1.27 -12.24 -4.43
C GLU A 36 1.43 -13.30 -3.34
N GLU A 37 2.43 -14.18 -3.51
CA GLU A 37 2.61 -15.33 -2.65
C GLU A 37 2.86 -14.95 -1.21
N GLY A 38 3.43 -14.01 -0.80
CA GLY A 38 3.69 -13.67 0.60
C GLY A 38 2.68 -12.71 1.20
N CYS A 39 1.64 -12.35 0.47
CA CYS A 39 0.64 -11.39 0.95
C CYS A 39 -0.39 -12.07 1.85
N ILE A 40 -0.44 -11.66 3.11
CA ILE A 40 -1.43 -12.17 4.07
C ILE A 40 -2.65 -11.25 4.09
N GLN A 41 -2.43 -9.93 4.08
CA GLN A 41 -3.48 -8.93 4.14
C GLN A 41 -3.03 -7.70 3.37
N TYR A 42 -3.95 -7.10 2.62
CA TYR A 42 -3.67 -5.88 1.88
C TYR A 42 -4.97 -5.11 1.72
N ASP A 43 -5.22 -4.17 2.63
CA ASP A 43 -6.49 -3.44 2.70
C ASP A 43 -6.27 -1.94 2.53
N LEU A 44 -7.08 -1.35 1.65
CA LEU A 44 -7.03 0.07 1.36
C LEU A 44 -8.12 0.80 2.14
N HIS A 45 -7.74 1.93 2.74
CA HIS A 45 -8.64 2.78 3.52
C HIS A 45 -8.52 4.23 3.06
N VAL A 46 -9.60 4.98 3.19
CA VAL A 46 -9.58 6.43 3.00
C VAL A 46 -9.92 7.09 4.33
N SER A 47 -9.30 8.22 4.60
CA SER A 47 -9.59 8.98 5.83
C SER A 47 -11.06 9.40 5.86
N THR A 48 -11.67 9.32 7.04
CA THR A 48 -13.05 9.79 7.23
C THR A 48 -13.17 11.32 7.19
N LYS A 49 -12.04 12.02 7.23
CA LYS A 49 -12.00 13.49 7.30
C LYS A 49 -11.33 14.14 6.10
N ASP A 50 -10.58 13.38 5.30
CA ASP A 50 -9.82 13.94 4.19
C ASP A 50 -9.83 12.95 3.01
N PRO A 51 -10.57 13.25 1.93
CA PRO A 51 -10.66 12.35 0.79
C PRO A 51 -9.34 12.19 0.01
N ALA A 52 -8.34 13.01 0.31
CA ALA A 52 -7.03 12.91 -0.32
C ALA A 52 -6.08 11.98 0.45
N SER A 53 -6.46 11.55 1.66
CA SER A 53 -5.59 10.76 2.53
C SER A 53 -6.00 9.30 2.52
N PHE A 54 -5.08 8.45 2.05
CA PHE A 54 -5.29 7.01 1.96
C PHE A 54 -4.26 6.27 2.78
N VAL A 55 -4.62 5.08 3.25
CA VAL A 55 -3.69 4.20 3.95
C VAL A 55 -3.93 2.76 3.53
N PHE A 56 -2.83 2.05 3.27
CA PHE A 56 -2.87 0.59 3.19
C PHE A 56 -2.44 0.01 4.53
N VAL A 57 -3.19 -0.97 5.00
CA VAL A 57 -2.78 -1.80 6.13
C VAL A 57 -2.47 -3.18 5.55
N GLU A 58 -1.23 -3.63 5.75
CA GLU A 58 -0.70 -4.81 5.07
C GLU A 58 -0.05 -5.75 6.06
N ASN A 59 -0.19 -7.04 5.81
CA ASN A 59 0.59 -8.06 6.51
C ASN A 59 1.28 -8.94 5.47
N TRP A 60 2.57 -9.16 5.67
CA TRP A 60 3.42 -9.92 4.77
C TRP A 60 4.06 -11.07 5.53
N LYS A 61 4.21 -12.20 4.88
CA LYS A 61 4.80 -13.41 5.45
C LYS A 61 6.14 -13.12 6.12
N ASP A 62 7.00 -12.35 5.47
CA ASP A 62 8.33 -11.99 5.96
C ASP A 62 8.86 -10.78 5.18
N ALA A 63 10.08 -10.35 5.52
CA ALA A 63 10.71 -9.21 4.85
C ALA A 63 11.01 -9.49 3.37
N ASP A 64 11.30 -10.75 3.03
CA ASP A 64 11.58 -11.12 1.64
C ASP A 64 10.32 -10.99 0.78
N ALA A 65 9.16 -11.35 1.32
CA ALA A 65 7.89 -11.17 0.63
C ALA A 65 7.59 -9.70 0.37
N LEU A 66 7.85 -8.83 1.34
CA LEU A 66 7.68 -7.38 1.17
C LEU A 66 8.63 -6.83 0.11
N LYS A 67 9.88 -7.29 0.12
CA LYS A 67 10.88 -6.87 -0.88
C LYS A 67 10.46 -7.31 -2.28
N SER A 68 9.98 -8.53 -2.41
CA SER A 68 9.48 -9.05 -3.68
C SER A 68 8.30 -8.24 -4.19
N HIS A 69 7.38 -7.86 -3.29
CA HIS A 69 6.25 -6.97 -3.60
C HIS A 69 6.74 -5.64 -4.18
N ALA A 70 7.66 -4.99 -3.48
CA ALA A 70 8.17 -3.67 -3.90
C ALA A 70 8.84 -3.71 -5.28
N GLY A 71 9.43 -4.84 -5.65
CA GLY A 71 10.10 -5.02 -6.95
C GLY A 71 9.22 -5.63 -8.04
N SER A 72 7.94 -5.89 -7.76
CA SER A 72 7.05 -6.53 -8.74
C SER A 72 6.72 -5.60 -9.90
N GLU A 73 6.36 -6.21 -11.05
CA GLU A 73 6.02 -5.46 -12.26
C GLU A 73 4.80 -4.56 -12.03
N HIS A 74 3.78 -5.06 -11.33
CA HIS A 74 2.59 -4.25 -11.09
C HIS A 74 2.88 -3.08 -10.15
N MET A 75 3.82 -3.21 -9.22
CA MET A 75 4.20 -2.09 -8.35
C MET A 75 5.06 -1.07 -9.08
N LYS A 76 5.91 -1.50 -10.01
CA LYS A 76 6.66 -0.59 -10.86
C LYS A 76 5.72 0.22 -11.76
N SER A 77 4.77 -0.46 -12.40
CA SER A 77 3.76 0.18 -13.24
C SER A 77 2.90 1.14 -12.41
N PHE A 78 2.47 0.71 -11.23
CA PHE A 78 1.71 1.55 -10.30
C PHE A 78 2.49 2.81 -9.95
N GLY A 79 3.76 2.69 -9.56
CA GLY A 79 4.59 3.84 -9.18
C GLY A 79 4.73 4.85 -10.32
N ALA A 80 4.92 4.38 -11.55
CA ALA A 80 5.01 5.26 -12.71
C ALA A 80 3.68 6.00 -12.95
N ARG A 81 2.56 5.32 -12.81
CA ARG A 81 1.23 5.92 -13.02
C ARG A 81 0.82 6.84 -11.88
N ALA A 82 1.25 6.55 -10.66
CA ALA A 82 0.90 7.32 -9.48
C ALA A 82 1.71 8.62 -9.36
N ALA A 83 2.87 8.71 -10.01
CA ALA A 83 3.82 9.81 -9.81
C ALA A 83 3.18 11.19 -9.95
N ASP A 84 2.29 11.38 -10.92
CA ASP A 84 1.64 12.67 -11.15
C ASP A 84 0.43 12.92 -10.25
N LEU A 85 0.02 11.91 -9.48
CA LEU A 85 -1.18 11.97 -8.63
C LEU A 85 -0.85 12.22 -7.17
N LEU A 86 0.41 12.00 -6.78
CA LEU A 86 0.83 12.05 -5.38
C LEU A 86 1.10 13.48 -4.92
N GLY A 87 0.60 13.83 -3.73
CA GLY A 87 0.85 15.10 -3.08
C GLY A 87 2.15 15.17 -2.31
N GLY A 88 2.94 14.10 -2.35
CA GLY A 88 4.22 13.99 -1.68
C GLY A 88 4.67 12.53 -1.70
N ALA A 89 5.85 12.26 -1.15
CA ALA A 89 6.35 10.89 -1.09
C ALA A 89 5.49 10.06 -0.12
N PRO A 90 5.11 8.82 -0.48
CA PRO A 90 4.42 7.93 0.45
C PRO A 90 5.28 7.65 1.69
N ARG A 91 4.63 7.46 2.83
CA ARG A 91 5.32 7.02 4.05
C ARG A 91 5.04 5.54 4.26
N ILE A 92 6.10 4.74 4.24
CA ILE A 92 6.01 3.29 4.43
C ILE A 92 6.58 2.96 5.80
N LEU A 93 5.72 2.52 6.70
CA LEU A 93 6.09 2.23 8.09
C LEU A 93 5.93 0.73 8.34
N THR A 94 6.94 0.12 8.95
CA THR A 94 6.91 -1.31 9.25
C THR A 94 6.80 -1.54 10.74
N TYR A 95 6.03 -2.57 11.11
CA TYR A 95 5.74 -2.89 12.51
C TYR A 95 5.79 -4.40 12.72
N THR A 96 6.11 -4.78 13.95
CA THR A 96 5.99 -6.16 14.41
C THR A 96 4.86 -6.23 15.43
N LYS A 97 3.96 -7.17 15.27
CA LYS A 97 2.88 -7.36 16.25
C LYS A 97 3.46 -7.91 17.54
N ILE A 98 3.13 -7.27 18.66
CA ILE A 98 3.63 -7.68 19.99
C ILE A 98 2.53 -8.14 20.94
N ALA A 99 1.27 -7.99 20.54
CA ALA A 99 0.17 -8.41 21.38
C ALA A 99 -1.07 -8.81 20.59
#